data_27f6c69ed3eedc2cd4d41e40b167edfb
#
_entry.id   27f6c69ed3eedc2cd4d41e40b167edfb
#
_cell.length_a   1.000
_cell.length_b   1.000
_cell.length_c   1.000
_cell.angle_alpha   90.00
_cell.angle_beta   90.00
_cell.angle_gamma   90.00
#
_symmetry.space_group_name_H-M   'P 1'
#
loop_
_entity.id
_entity.type
_entity.pdbx_description
1 polymer ?
#
loop_
_entity_poly.entity_id
_entity_poly.type
_entity_poly.pdbx_seq_one_letter_code
_entity_poly.pdbx_strand_id
1 'polypeptide(L)'
;MIFKIPVGLCMVRAPSLFLVASMSQSSSRYAHIDSLRAIAALLVVWMHTSEIFVKVAAPGISNSLFGIAHTLDFGRIGVVAFFAVSGFVIPSSLSGDRLSGSLTFAIKRFFRLYPLYWLSIPFGLLTTWYLWGKDVSLHTILWNLTMVQEAAGFVSIQGLYWTLQTELVFYGLCVLLFLSGWLRSPLVLALLVFVCNATFLMPQVLGFLGLPVPFALSPGMNFLLLHLGIMFWGALYRYWHDLENGSLLLAMLVVGFALGWLSLAGLVVAYDRMIQPNEGLFRLYVPYGLGIFGFLVLAQWLRLRGRLLVWLGTISYSIYLFHPVVMYPLLWLVKHDATGLLRGWPLWLYMVVTLAGVVVVSALTYRWVEQPAMRLGSSLARKRTAALTPA
;
A
#
# COMPACT_ATOMS: atom_id res chain seq x y z
N MET A 1 69.14 33.21 14.07
CA MET A 1 68.10 33.86 13.28
C MET A 1 67.78 32.92 12.12
N ILE A 2 66.79 32.02 12.34
CA ILE A 2 66.50 30.94 11.41
C ILE A 2 65.03 31.12 10.99
N PHE A 3 64.81 31.45 9.71
CA PHE A 3 63.49 31.56 9.10
C PHE A 3 62.94 30.15 8.79
N LYS A 4 61.78 29.82 9.35
CA LYS A 4 60.95 28.69 8.94
C LYS A 4 59.93 29.09 7.90
N ILE A 5 59.99 28.48 6.71
CA ILE A 5 58.98 28.58 5.65
C ILE A 5 58.01 27.41 5.83
N PRO A 6 56.67 27.60 5.89
CA PRO A 6 55.73 26.50 5.87
C PRO A 6 55.34 26.17 4.41
N VAL A 7 55.67 24.97 3.94
CA VAL A 7 55.15 24.40 2.69
C VAL A 7 53.76 23.85 2.94
N GLY A 8 52.74 24.58 2.47
CA GLY A 8 51.37 24.10 2.45
C GLY A 8 51.09 23.21 1.24
N LEU A 9 51.04 21.89 1.41
CA LEU A 9 50.55 20.98 0.40
C LEU A 9 48.99 21.08 0.34
N CYS A 10 48.53 21.65 -0.74
CA CYS A 10 47.08 21.66 -1.08
C CYS A 10 46.71 20.26 -1.60
N MET A 11 46.23 19.36 -0.73
CA MET A 11 45.60 18.10 -1.17
C MET A 11 44.23 18.39 -1.73
N VAL A 12 44.09 18.32 -3.05
CA VAL A 12 42.82 18.25 -3.74
C VAL A 12 42.13 16.94 -3.34
N ARG A 13 41.18 17.01 -2.43
CA ARG A 13 40.26 15.90 -2.11
C ARG A 13 39.36 15.63 -3.31
N ALA A 14 39.53 14.49 -3.97
CA ALA A 14 38.57 13.96 -4.90
C ALA A 14 37.20 13.81 -4.23
N PRO A 15 36.08 14.13 -4.90
CA PRO A 15 34.76 13.95 -4.32
C PRO A 15 34.49 12.45 -4.18
N SER A 16 34.48 11.96 -2.95
CA SER A 16 34.00 10.62 -2.62
C SER A 16 32.51 10.51 -2.97
N LEU A 17 32.20 9.70 -3.95
CA LEU A 17 30.86 9.28 -4.37
C LEU A 17 30.24 8.34 -3.31
N PHE A 18 30.06 8.82 -2.07
CA PHE A 18 29.20 8.22 -1.07
C PHE A 18 28.20 9.26 -0.62
N LEU A 19 27.10 9.33 -1.38
CA LEU A 19 25.88 10.05 -0.96
C LEU A 19 25.20 9.25 0.15
N VAL A 20 25.74 9.31 1.36
CA VAL A 20 24.95 9.06 2.56
C VAL A 20 24.06 10.29 2.73
N ALA A 21 22.84 10.21 2.17
CA ALA A 21 21.83 11.20 2.44
C ALA A 21 21.64 11.29 3.95
N SER A 22 21.82 12.48 4.52
CA SER A 22 21.47 12.80 5.90
C SER A 22 19.98 12.54 6.08
N MET A 23 19.61 11.35 6.54
CA MET A 23 18.27 11.02 6.99
C MET A 23 18.04 11.78 8.29
N SER A 24 17.15 12.76 8.25
CA SER A 24 16.77 13.53 9.44
C SER A 24 16.25 12.60 10.54
N GLN A 25 16.63 12.85 11.77
CA GLN A 25 16.34 12.01 12.96
C GLN A 25 14.86 11.84 13.31
N SER A 26 13.92 12.47 12.61
CA SER A 26 12.47 12.30 12.84
C SER A 26 11.90 10.98 12.31
N SER A 27 12.65 10.19 11.53
CA SER A 27 12.18 8.93 10.92
C SER A 27 12.33 7.70 11.81
N SER A 28 12.99 7.78 12.98
CA SER A 28 13.33 6.59 13.74
C SER A 28 12.17 5.95 14.52
N ARG A 29 11.13 6.74 14.88
CA ARG A 29 10.04 6.25 15.77
C ARG A 29 9.20 5.15 15.13
N TYR A 30 8.94 5.21 13.83
CA TYR A 30 8.06 4.28 13.10
C TYR A 30 8.76 3.56 11.94
N ALA A 31 10.07 3.39 12.00
CA ALA A 31 10.84 2.67 10.97
C ALA A 31 10.30 1.25 10.70
N HIS A 32 9.73 0.58 11.70
CA HIS A 32 9.08 -0.71 11.55
C HIS A 32 7.81 -0.65 10.67
N ILE A 33 7.10 0.48 10.64
CA ILE A 33 5.93 0.69 9.76
C ILE A 33 6.40 0.84 8.30
N ASP A 34 7.53 1.50 8.05
CA ASP A 34 8.11 1.53 6.70
C ASP A 34 8.56 0.13 6.26
N SER A 35 9.14 -0.67 7.16
CA SER A 35 9.45 -2.08 6.86
C SER A 35 8.21 -2.91 6.52
N LEU A 36 7.09 -2.68 7.19
CA LEU A 36 5.80 -3.29 6.87
C LEU A 36 5.32 -2.91 5.46
N ARG A 37 5.44 -1.64 5.09
CA ARG A 37 5.11 -1.18 3.73
C ARG A 37 5.99 -1.84 2.68
N ALA A 38 7.28 -2.06 2.98
CA ALA A 38 8.17 -2.80 2.10
C ALA A 38 7.69 -4.24 1.90
N ILE A 39 7.41 -4.96 2.99
CA ILE A 39 6.93 -6.34 2.94
C ILE A 39 5.62 -6.42 2.14
N ALA A 40 4.68 -5.53 2.40
CA ALA A 40 3.41 -5.44 1.68
C ALA A 40 3.62 -5.23 0.17
N ALA A 41 4.50 -4.30 -0.24
CA ALA A 41 4.82 -4.07 -1.63
C ALA A 41 5.47 -5.29 -2.30
N LEU A 42 6.40 -5.94 -1.61
CA LEU A 42 7.08 -7.14 -2.13
C LEU A 42 6.13 -8.33 -2.31
N LEU A 43 5.16 -8.51 -1.40
CA LEU A 43 4.12 -9.55 -1.55
C LEU A 43 3.25 -9.30 -2.78
N VAL A 44 2.85 -8.05 -3.03
CA VAL A 44 2.09 -7.67 -4.24
C VAL A 44 2.91 -7.92 -5.50
N VAL A 45 4.18 -7.50 -5.53
CA VAL A 45 5.06 -7.74 -6.69
C VAL A 45 5.27 -9.24 -6.91
N TRP A 46 5.48 -10.02 -5.84
CA TRP A 46 5.60 -11.48 -5.95
C TRP A 46 4.36 -12.09 -6.59
N MET A 47 3.17 -11.78 -6.05
CA MET A 47 1.91 -12.32 -6.60
C MET A 47 1.79 -12.05 -8.08
N HIS A 48 1.83 -10.77 -8.49
CA HIS A 48 1.60 -10.40 -9.88
C HIS A 48 2.70 -10.90 -10.83
N THR A 49 3.96 -10.89 -10.40
CA THR A 49 5.06 -11.40 -11.22
C THR A 49 4.95 -12.90 -11.40
N SER A 50 4.68 -13.67 -10.34
CA SER A 50 4.54 -15.11 -10.43
C SER A 50 3.33 -15.51 -11.29
N GLU A 51 2.19 -14.82 -11.14
CA GLU A 51 0.98 -15.07 -11.93
C GLU A 51 1.20 -14.86 -13.44
N ILE A 52 1.91 -13.80 -13.80
CA ILE A 52 2.14 -13.44 -15.20
C ILE A 52 3.17 -14.37 -15.87
N PHE A 53 4.26 -14.71 -15.18
CA PHE A 53 5.35 -15.45 -15.78
C PHE A 53 5.26 -16.97 -15.64
N VAL A 54 4.40 -17.53 -14.77
CA VAL A 54 4.28 -18.99 -14.58
C VAL A 54 3.97 -19.71 -15.87
N LYS A 55 3.22 -19.10 -16.80
CA LYS A 55 2.83 -19.70 -18.09
C LYS A 55 3.95 -19.74 -19.14
N VAL A 56 5.00 -18.95 -18.96
CA VAL A 56 6.15 -18.86 -19.87
C VAL A 56 7.44 -19.38 -19.24
N ALA A 57 7.43 -19.66 -17.95
CA ALA A 57 8.54 -20.21 -17.19
C ALA A 57 8.70 -21.72 -17.41
N ALA A 58 9.92 -22.23 -17.21
CA ALA A 58 10.16 -23.66 -17.15
C ALA A 58 9.40 -24.32 -15.99
N PRO A 59 8.89 -25.54 -16.17
CA PRO A 59 8.21 -26.29 -15.11
C PRO A 59 9.16 -26.63 -13.94
N GLY A 60 8.61 -27.11 -12.82
CA GLY A 60 9.38 -27.49 -11.62
C GLY A 60 9.14 -26.54 -10.46
N ILE A 61 10.21 -26.04 -9.79
CA ILE A 61 10.13 -25.11 -8.64
C ILE A 61 9.26 -23.88 -8.95
N SER A 62 9.14 -23.51 -10.21
CA SER A 62 8.24 -22.45 -10.69
C SER A 62 6.80 -22.61 -10.19
N ASN A 63 6.27 -23.83 -10.22
CA ASN A 63 4.90 -24.10 -9.78
C ASN A 63 4.72 -23.89 -8.26
N SER A 64 5.73 -24.19 -7.46
CA SER A 64 5.67 -23.97 -6.01
C SER A 64 5.67 -22.49 -5.64
N LEU A 65 6.51 -21.67 -6.29
CA LEU A 65 6.55 -20.22 -6.06
C LEU A 65 5.23 -19.53 -6.43
N PHE A 66 4.63 -19.92 -7.55
CA PHE A 66 3.31 -19.46 -7.96
C PHE A 66 2.23 -20.03 -7.03
N GLY A 67 2.26 -21.34 -6.77
CA GLY A 67 1.24 -22.03 -5.96
C GLY A 67 1.10 -21.42 -4.58
N ILE A 68 2.19 -21.17 -3.87
CA ILE A 68 2.14 -20.54 -2.53
C ILE A 68 1.54 -19.12 -2.62
N ALA A 69 2.04 -18.29 -3.54
CA ALA A 69 1.57 -16.92 -3.69
C ALA A 69 0.09 -16.84 -4.09
N HIS A 70 -0.35 -17.72 -5.00
CA HIS A 70 -1.71 -17.77 -5.51
C HIS A 70 -2.68 -18.38 -4.50
N THR A 71 -2.30 -19.46 -3.78
CA THR A 71 -3.16 -20.10 -2.79
C THR A 71 -3.42 -19.17 -1.60
N LEU A 72 -2.37 -18.51 -1.09
CA LEU A 72 -2.50 -17.57 0.04
C LEU A 72 -2.92 -16.16 -0.39
N ASP A 73 -2.98 -15.87 -1.69
CA ASP A 73 -3.25 -14.56 -2.28
C ASP A 73 -2.35 -13.45 -1.64
N PHE A 74 -1.05 -13.53 -1.92
CA PHE A 74 -0.07 -12.56 -1.42
C PHE A 74 -0.40 -11.12 -1.81
N GLY A 75 -1.08 -10.94 -2.95
CA GLY A 75 -1.56 -9.62 -3.38
C GLY A 75 -2.54 -9.01 -2.37
N ARG A 76 -3.55 -9.79 -1.95
CA ARG A 76 -4.53 -9.34 -0.94
C ARG A 76 -3.89 -9.17 0.44
N ILE A 77 -3.02 -10.09 0.88
CA ILE A 77 -2.29 -9.92 2.15
C ILE A 77 -1.53 -8.59 2.15
N GLY A 78 -0.81 -8.28 1.06
CA GLY A 78 -0.09 -7.01 0.92
C GLY A 78 -1.02 -5.79 0.95
N VAL A 79 -2.14 -5.82 0.22
CA VAL A 79 -3.12 -4.73 0.20
C VAL A 79 -3.76 -4.51 1.57
N VAL A 80 -4.14 -5.58 2.29
CA VAL A 80 -4.67 -5.52 3.65
C VAL A 80 -3.65 -4.86 4.60
N ALA A 81 -2.39 -5.24 4.50
CA ALA A 81 -1.32 -4.61 5.28
C ALA A 81 -1.15 -3.13 4.93
N PHE A 82 -1.24 -2.72 3.66
CA PHE A 82 -1.23 -1.31 3.26
C PHE A 82 -2.41 -0.53 3.85
N PHE A 83 -3.62 -1.08 3.83
CA PHE A 83 -4.79 -0.43 4.42
C PHE A 83 -4.65 -0.27 5.94
N ALA A 84 -4.16 -1.29 6.64
CA ALA A 84 -3.88 -1.19 8.07
C ALA A 84 -2.81 -0.13 8.39
N VAL A 85 -1.73 -0.06 7.58
CA VAL A 85 -0.71 1.00 7.68
C VAL A 85 -1.30 2.38 7.41
N SER A 86 -2.15 2.53 6.39
CA SER A 86 -2.81 3.80 6.09
C SER A 86 -3.69 4.23 7.27
N GLY A 87 -4.46 3.30 7.85
CA GLY A 87 -5.22 3.55 9.08
C GLY A 87 -4.34 4.01 10.24
N PHE A 88 -3.19 3.39 10.44
CA PHE A 88 -2.23 3.75 11.49
C PHE A 88 -1.62 5.15 11.30
N VAL A 89 -1.33 5.56 10.06
CA VAL A 89 -0.57 6.79 9.76
C VAL A 89 -1.48 8.00 9.53
N ILE A 90 -2.58 7.83 8.79
CA ILE A 90 -3.37 8.95 8.27
C ILE A 90 -4.06 9.78 9.35
N PRO A 91 -4.81 9.20 10.31
CA PRO A 91 -5.50 9.97 11.33
C PRO A 91 -4.56 10.81 12.19
N SER A 92 -3.35 10.30 12.48
CA SER A 92 -2.35 11.01 13.27
C SER A 92 -1.69 12.18 12.53
N SER A 93 -1.83 12.26 11.21
CA SER A 93 -1.31 13.36 10.39
C SER A 93 -2.25 14.58 10.33
N LEU A 94 -3.49 14.44 10.80
CA LEU A 94 -4.46 15.52 10.97
C LEU A 94 -4.27 16.15 12.38
N SER A 95 -3.80 17.39 12.44
CA SER A 95 -3.46 18.08 13.70
C SER A 95 -3.61 19.58 13.58
N GLY A 96 -3.66 20.26 14.72
CA GLY A 96 -3.84 21.71 14.81
C GLY A 96 -5.30 22.14 14.73
N ASP A 97 -5.55 23.38 14.30
CA ASP A 97 -6.89 23.88 14.06
C ASP A 97 -7.62 23.07 12.98
N ARG A 98 -8.93 22.89 13.13
CA ARG A 98 -9.72 21.97 12.31
C ARG A 98 -9.66 22.29 10.83
N LEU A 99 -9.86 23.56 10.45
CA LEU A 99 -9.89 23.97 9.06
C LEU A 99 -8.49 24.04 8.45
N SER A 100 -7.56 24.73 9.14
CA SER A 100 -6.18 24.89 8.66
C SER A 100 -5.43 23.56 8.66
N GLY A 101 -5.67 22.69 9.65
CA GLY A 101 -5.13 21.34 9.73
C GLY A 101 -5.62 20.46 8.59
N SER A 102 -6.93 20.50 8.27
CA SER A 102 -7.50 19.76 7.14
C SER A 102 -6.92 20.18 5.80
N LEU A 103 -6.75 21.48 5.58
CA LEU A 103 -6.17 22.02 4.35
C LEU A 103 -4.66 21.68 4.24
N THR A 104 -3.93 21.79 5.35
CA THR A 104 -2.53 21.36 5.42
C THR A 104 -2.38 19.87 5.09
N PHE A 105 -3.26 19.05 5.62
CA PHE A 105 -3.34 17.62 5.30
C PHE A 105 -3.62 17.40 3.81
N ALA A 106 -4.66 18.03 3.26
CA ALA A 106 -5.05 17.87 1.86
C ALA A 106 -3.91 18.24 0.91
N ILE A 107 -3.23 19.40 1.13
CA ILE A 107 -2.06 19.81 0.34
C ILE A 107 -0.96 18.74 0.41
N LYS A 108 -0.57 18.30 1.60
CA LYS A 108 0.50 17.31 1.76
C LYS A 108 0.14 15.97 1.10
N ARG A 109 -1.13 15.52 1.18
CA ARG A 109 -1.58 14.27 0.55
C ARG A 109 -1.68 14.38 -0.95
N PHE A 110 -2.16 15.50 -1.49
CA PHE A 110 -2.16 15.76 -2.92
C PHE A 110 -0.75 15.63 -3.51
N PHE A 111 0.23 16.36 -2.95
CA PHE A 111 1.61 16.31 -3.42
C PHE A 111 2.32 14.97 -3.11
N ARG A 112 1.79 14.16 -2.22
CA ARG A 112 2.27 12.80 -1.95
C ARG A 112 1.81 11.79 -3.00
N LEU A 113 0.56 11.91 -3.50
CA LEU A 113 -0.06 10.91 -4.36
C LEU A 113 -0.08 11.31 -5.83
N TYR A 114 -0.66 12.47 -6.15
CA TYR A 114 -1.02 12.84 -7.52
C TYR A 114 0.15 12.99 -8.48
N PRO A 115 1.29 13.60 -8.15
CA PRO A 115 2.37 13.78 -9.12
C PRO A 115 2.93 12.47 -9.66
N LEU A 116 3.15 11.49 -8.78
CA LEU A 116 3.64 10.18 -9.18
C LEU A 116 2.54 9.34 -9.85
N TYR A 117 1.30 9.45 -9.38
CA TYR A 117 0.14 8.82 -9.99
C TYR A 117 -0.05 9.29 -11.44
N TRP A 118 -0.04 10.61 -11.68
CA TRP A 118 -0.14 11.15 -13.02
C TRP A 118 1.02 10.71 -13.93
N LEU A 119 2.24 10.63 -13.40
CA LEU A 119 3.36 10.05 -14.13
C LEU A 119 3.11 8.59 -14.51
N SER A 120 2.49 7.81 -13.64
CA SER A 120 2.23 6.39 -13.90
C SER A 120 1.20 6.14 -15.02
N ILE A 121 0.32 7.11 -15.33
CA ILE A 121 -0.71 7.00 -16.36
C ILE A 121 -0.13 6.80 -17.76
N PRO A 122 0.72 7.71 -18.31
CA PRO A 122 1.28 7.52 -19.64
C PRO A 122 2.15 6.26 -19.76
N PHE A 123 2.88 5.90 -18.70
CA PHE A 123 3.64 4.65 -18.70
C PHE A 123 2.71 3.44 -18.65
N GLY A 124 1.63 3.47 -17.87
CA GLY A 124 0.61 2.43 -17.86
C GLY A 124 -0.06 2.28 -19.22
N LEU A 125 -0.46 3.39 -19.88
CA LEU A 125 -1.00 3.37 -21.23
C LEU A 125 -0.05 2.69 -22.22
N LEU A 126 1.23 3.09 -22.20
CA LEU A 126 2.22 2.50 -23.08
C LEU A 126 2.40 1.02 -22.84
N THR A 127 2.58 0.60 -21.58
CA THR A 127 3.05 -0.75 -21.24
C THR A 127 1.94 -1.78 -21.07
N THR A 128 0.73 -1.37 -20.63
CA THR A 128 -0.38 -2.30 -20.35
C THR A 128 -1.49 -2.25 -21.40
N TRP A 129 -1.50 -1.24 -22.25
CA TRP A 129 -2.50 -1.07 -23.32
C TRP A 129 -1.85 -1.09 -24.72
N TYR A 130 -1.15 -0.03 -25.14
CA TYR A 130 -0.66 0.10 -26.50
C TYR A 130 0.34 -0.98 -26.91
N LEU A 131 1.25 -1.35 -26.02
CA LEU A 131 2.19 -2.44 -26.29
C LEU A 131 1.49 -3.78 -26.59
N TRP A 132 0.26 -3.94 -26.11
CA TRP A 132 -0.59 -5.12 -26.28
C TRP A 132 -1.68 -4.96 -27.35
N GLY A 133 -1.63 -3.90 -28.15
CA GLY A 133 -2.59 -3.62 -29.19
C GLY A 133 -4.00 -3.31 -28.68
N LYS A 134 -4.10 -2.75 -27.45
CA LYS A 134 -5.38 -2.37 -26.86
C LYS A 134 -5.58 -0.88 -26.95
N ASP A 135 -6.77 -0.45 -27.36
CA ASP A 135 -7.17 0.95 -27.39
C ASP A 135 -7.88 1.36 -26.09
N VAL A 136 -7.76 2.63 -25.75
CA VAL A 136 -8.43 3.23 -24.60
C VAL A 136 -9.08 4.56 -25.00
N SER A 137 -10.32 4.80 -24.58
CA SER A 137 -11.04 6.04 -24.90
C SER A 137 -10.44 7.26 -24.19
N LEU A 138 -10.52 8.42 -24.81
CA LEU A 138 -10.11 9.69 -24.19
C LEU A 138 -10.84 9.94 -22.86
N HIS A 139 -12.13 9.61 -22.80
CA HIS A 139 -12.91 9.73 -21.55
C HIS A 139 -12.33 8.87 -20.42
N THR A 140 -11.93 7.64 -20.71
CA THR A 140 -11.25 6.79 -19.74
C THR A 140 -9.95 7.40 -19.24
N ILE A 141 -9.13 7.97 -20.15
CA ILE A 141 -7.88 8.66 -19.76
C ILE A 141 -8.17 9.86 -18.86
N LEU A 142 -9.14 10.71 -19.23
CA LEU A 142 -9.50 11.90 -18.45
C LEU A 142 -10.03 11.53 -17.06
N TRP A 143 -10.87 10.51 -16.94
CA TRP A 143 -11.35 10.05 -15.64
C TRP A 143 -10.21 9.46 -14.79
N ASN A 144 -9.26 8.77 -15.40
CA ASN A 144 -8.09 8.28 -14.66
C ASN A 144 -7.20 9.41 -14.09
N LEU A 145 -7.29 10.67 -14.59
CA LEU A 145 -6.59 11.78 -13.94
C LEU A 145 -7.14 12.11 -12.54
N THR A 146 -8.39 11.75 -12.27
CA THR A 146 -9.08 12.08 -11.01
C THR A 146 -8.78 11.12 -9.86
N MET A 147 -8.28 9.91 -10.14
CA MET A 147 -8.10 8.78 -9.20
C MET A 147 -9.43 8.19 -8.67
N VAL A 148 -10.58 8.62 -9.21
CA VAL A 148 -11.93 8.11 -8.85
C VAL A 148 -12.68 7.55 -10.07
N GLN A 149 -11.95 7.12 -11.08
CA GLN A 149 -12.48 6.61 -12.36
C GLN A 149 -13.45 5.44 -12.19
N GLU A 150 -13.19 4.51 -11.25
CA GLU A 150 -14.07 3.35 -11.06
C GLU A 150 -15.43 3.73 -10.45
N ALA A 151 -15.47 4.74 -9.57
CA ALA A 151 -16.72 5.29 -9.07
C ALA A 151 -17.55 5.97 -10.16
N ALA A 152 -16.90 6.46 -11.22
CA ALA A 152 -17.53 7.04 -12.40
C ALA A 152 -17.88 6.00 -13.49
N GLY A 153 -17.61 4.71 -13.25
CA GLY A 153 -17.89 3.62 -14.18
C GLY A 153 -16.85 3.42 -15.28
N PHE A 154 -15.66 4.02 -15.16
CA PHE A 154 -14.57 3.86 -16.11
C PHE A 154 -13.51 2.88 -15.60
N VAL A 155 -12.91 2.12 -16.51
CA VAL A 155 -11.85 1.18 -16.18
C VAL A 155 -10.56 1.90 -15.76
N SER A 156 -9.85 1.32 -14.82
CA SER A 156 -8.53 1.77 -14.43
C SER A 156 -7.49 1.44 -15.50
N ILE A 157 -6.62 2.40 -15.88
CA ILE A 157 -5.50 2.19 -16.80
C ILE A 157 -4.55 1.13 -16.26
N GLN A 158 -4.30 1.13 -14.96
CA GLN A 158 -3.63 0.02 -14.28
C GLN A 158 -4.57 -0.56 -13.23
N GLY A 159 -4.72 -1.88 -13.21
CA GLY A 159 -5.68 -2.59 -12.35
C GLY A 159 -5.51 -2.38 -10.84
N LEU A 160 -4.39 -1.78 -10.41
CA LEU A 160 -4.10 -1.48 -9.01
C LEU A 160 -4.69 -0.15 -8.49
N TYR A 161 -5.22 0.71 -9.37
CA TYR A 161 -5.68 2.06 -8.99
C TYR A 161 -6.89 2.08 -8.06
N TRP A 162 -7.70 1.02 -8.03
CA TRP A 162 -8.84 0.92 -7.11
C TRP A 162 -8.45 1.08 -5.62
N THR A 163 -7.23 0.67 -5.24
CA THR A 163 -6.75 0.83 -3.86
C THR A 163 -6.50 2.28 -3.49
N LEU A 164 -6.05 3.07 -4.46
CA LEU A 164 -5.84 4.52 -4.28
C LEU A 164 -7.17 5.25 -4.15
N GLN A 165 -8.19 4.85 -4.91
CA GLN A 165 -9.55 5.37 -4.75
C GLN A 165 -10.07 5.08 -3.34
N THR A 166 -9.90 3.85 -2.83
CA THR A 166 -10.26 3.49 -1.45
C THR A 166 -9.53 4.37 -0.43
N GLU A 167 -8.25 4.64 -0.65
CA GLU A 167 -7.45 5.50 0.22
C GLU A 167 -7.94 6.96 0.20
N LEU A 168 -8.34 7.50 -0.96
CA LEU A 168 -8.94 8.84 -1.06
C LEU A 168 -10.27 8.94 -0.30
N VAL A 169 -11.13 7.93 -0.38
CA VAL A 169 -12.38 7.88 0.39
C VAL A 169 -12.07 7.92 1.88
N PHE A 170 -11.10 7.12 2.33
CA PHE A 170 -10.66 7.13 3.73
C PHE A 170 -10.11 8.50 4.16
N TYR A 171 -9.34 9.20 3.31
CA TYR A 171 -8.86 10.55 3.58
C TYR A 171 -10.02 11.52 3.78
N GLY A 172 -11.02 11.48 2.91
CA GLY A 172 -12.23 12.29 3.03
C GLY A 172 -12.96 12.06 4.35
N LEU A 173 -13.16 10.77 4.72
CA LEU A 173 -13.78 10.41 5.99
C LEU A 173 -12.95 10.87 7.20
N CYS A 174 -11.63 10.72 7.18
CA CYS A 174 -10.76 11.24 8.23
C CYS A 174 -10.86 12.76 8.38
N VAL A 175 -10.95 13.50 7.27
CA VAL A 175 -11.14 14.96 7.29
C VAL A 175 -12.51 15.31 7.88
N LEU A 176 -13.60 14.65 7.50
CA LEU A 176 -14.92 14.86 8.05
C LEU A 176 -14.98 14.59 9.57
N LEU A 177 -14.38 13.47 10.00
CA LEU A 177 -14.27 13.13 11.42
C LEU A 177 -13.39 14.11 12.19
N PHE A 178 -12.35 14.67 11.57
CA PHE A 178 -11.50 15.68 12.19
C PHE A 178 -12.22 17.01 12.32
N LEU A 179 -12.93 17.45 11.28
CA LEU A 179 -13.74 18.67 11.31
C LEU A 179 -14.87 18.60 12.36
N SER A 180 -15.51 17.44 12.53
CA SER A 180 -16.52 17.21 13.57
C SER A 180 -15.93 17.02 14.97
N GLY A 181 -14.62 16.76 15.09
CA GLY A 181 -13.94 16.52 16.37
C GLY A 181 -13.95 15.06 16.85
N TRP A 182 -14.46 14.15 16.04
CA TRP A 182 -14.64 12.72 16.41
C TRP A 182 -13.49 11.82 16.02
N LEU A 183 -12.54 12.29 15.19
CA LEU A 183 -11.42 11.47 14.71
C LEU A 183 -10.57 10.85 15.83
N ARG A 184 -10.51 11.50 16.97
CA ARG A 184 -9.72 11.05 18.15
C ARG A 184 -10.56 10.32 19.20
N SER A 185 -11.82 10.03 18.93
CA SER A 185 -12.68 9.25 19.82
C SER A 185 -12.49 7.75 19.56
N PRO A 186 -11.94 6.98 20.51
CA PRO A 186 -11.77 5.54 20.33
C PRO A 186 -13.11 4.82 20.18
N LEU A 187 -14.18 5.33 20.81
CA LEU A 187 -15.52 4.79 20.67
C LEU A 187 -16.05 4.93 19.23
N VAL A 188 -15.88 6.11 18.61
CA VAL A 188 -16.28 6.34 17.22
C VAL A 188 -15.49 5.46 16.27
N LEU A 189 -14.16 5.34 16.47
CA LEU A 189 -13.32 4.46 15.66
C LEU A 189 -13.75 2.99 15.80
N ALA A 190 -14.00 2.52 17.02
CA ALA A 190 -14.49 1.16 17.27
C ALA A 190 -15.86 0.90 16.64
N LEU A 191 -16.78 1.87 16.72
CA LEU A 191 -18.09 1.80 16.07
C LEU A 191 -17.96 1.72 14.55
N LEU A 192 -17.08 2.51 13.93
CA LEU A 192 -16.83 2.45 12.49
C LEU A 192 -16.23 1.11 12.07
N VAL A 193 -15.29 0.57 12.84
CA VAL A 193 -14.76 -0.80 12.63
C VAL A 193 -15.91 -1.81 12.66
N PHE A 194 -16.74 -1.76 13.70
CA PHE A 194 -17.86 -2.68 13.85
C PHE A 194 -18.87 -2.54 12.71
N VAL A 195 -19.37 -1.33 12.44
CA VAL A 195 -20.38 -1.10 11.41
C VAL A 195 -19.89 -1.53 10.03
N CYS A 196 -18.69 -1.13 9.63
CA CYS A 196 -18.13 -1.50 8.34
C CYS A 196 -17.99 -3.02 8.17
N ASN A 197 -17.45 -3.72 9.18
CA ASN A 197 -17.27 -5.16 9.10
C ASN A 197 -18.59 -5.93 9.26
N ALA A 198 -19.50 -5.49 10.14
CA ALA A 198 -20.80 -6.12 10.29
C ALA A 198 -21.62 -6.01 9.00
N THR A 199 -21.62 -4.83 8.35
CA THR A 199 -22.30 -4.64 7.06
C THR A 199 -21.72 -5.52 5.97
N PHE A 200 -20.37 -5.71 5.95
CA PHE A 200 -19.71 -6.62 5.02
C PHE A 200 -20.07 -8.08 5.30
N LEU A 201 -20.04 -8.53 6.55
CA LEU A 201 -20.24 -9.94 6.92
C LEU A 201 -21.71 -10.37 6.94
N MET A 202 -22.64 -9.44 7.21
CA MET A 202 -24.06 -9.75 7.42
C MET A 202 -24.69 -10.49 6.23
N PRO A 203 -24.50 -10.10 4.96
CA PRO A 203 -25.08 -10.84 3.83
C PRO A 203 -24.60 -12.30 3.75
N GLN A 204 -23.33 -12.53 4.05
CA GLN A 204 -22.74 -13.87 4.03
C GLN A 204 -23.28 -14.75 5.16
N VAL A 205 -23.39 -14.18 6.37
CA VAL A 205 -23.94 -14.90 7.54
C VAL A 205 -25.40 -15.21 7.34
N LEU A 206 -26.22 -14.23 6.91
CA LEU A 206 -27.65 -14.45 6.65
C LEU A 206 -27.86 -15.46 5.53
N GLY A 207 -27.10 -15.39 4.44
CA GLY A 207 -27.14 -16.35 3.35
C GLY A 207 -26.77 -17.78 3.81
N PHE A 208 -25.77 -17.92 4.67
CA PHE A 208 -25.42 -19.22 5.27
C PHE A 208 -26.53 -19.79 6.14
N LEU A 209 -27.25 -18.93 6.86
CA LEU A 209 -28.39 -19.32 7.72
C LEU A 209 -29.70 -19.51 6.94
N GLY A 210 -29.72 -19.30 5.63
CA GLY A 210 -30.93 -19.36 4.80
C GLY A 210 -31.93 -18.22 5.10
N LEU A 211 -31.47 -17.11 5.70
CA LEU A 211 -32.29 -15.97 6.06
C LEU A 211 -32.25 -14.89 4.96
N PRO A 212 -33.35 -14.11 4.80
CA PRO A 212 -33.39 -13.05 3.81
C PRO A 212 -32.38 -11.94 4.13
N VAL A 213 -31.63 -11.51 3.11
CA VAL A 213 -30.69 -10.37 3.23
C VAL A 213 -31.50 -9.07 3.08
N PRO A 214 -31.50 -8.16 4.07
CA PRO A 214 -32.36 -6.98 4.07
C PRO A 214 -31.96 -5.91 3.06
N PHE A 215 -30.72 -5.97 2.54
CA PHE A 215 -30.21 -5.05 1.53
C PHE A 215 -29.15 -5.73 0.65
N ALA A 216 -29.03 -5.27 -0.59
CA ALA A 216 -27.99 -5.69 -1.51
C ALA A 216 -27.05 -4.49 -1.79
N LEU A 217 -25.79 -4.65 -1.49
CA LEU A 217 -24.74 -3.71 -1.89
C LEU A 217 -24.05 -4.23 -3.15
N SER A 218 -23.60 -3.29 -4.01
CA SER A 218 -22.72 -3.70 -5.11
C SER A 218 -21.44 -4.34 -4.55
N PRO A 219 -20.85 -5.30 -5.28
CA PRO A 219 -19.60 -5.93 -4.82
C PRO A 219 -18.50 -4.89 -4.47
N GLY A 220 -18.34 -3.83 -5.28
CA GLY A 220 -17.38 -2.77 -5.02
C GLY A 220 -17.65 -2.02 -3.72
N MET A 221 -18.91 -1.70 -3.42
CA MET A 221 -19.30 -1.03 -2.16
C MET A 221 -19.06 -1.95 -0.95
N ASN A 222 -19.36 -3.23 -1.10
CA ASN A 222 -19.16 -4.21 -0.03
C ASN A 222 -17.67 -4.34 0.34
N PHE A 223 -16.79 -4.46 -0.67
CA PHE A 223 -15.34 -4.47 -0.43
C PHE A 223 -14.81 -3.13 0.08
N LEU A 224 -15.34 -2.00 -0.37
CA LEU A 224 -14.97 -0.69 0.16
C LEU A 224 -15.21 -0.62 1.67
N LEU A 225 -16.37 -1.09 2.15
CA LEU A 225 -16.68 -1.13 3.59
C LEU A 225 -15.69 -2.01 4.35
N LEU A 226 -15.38 -3.21 3.85
CA LEU A 226 -14.38 -4.08 4.45
C LEU A 226 -13.03 -3.36 4.61
N HIS A 227 -12.54 -2.74 3.53
CA HIS A 227 -11.26 -2.05 3.53
C HIS A 227 -11.25 -0.83 4.46
N LEU A 228 -12.34 -0.03 4.48
CA LEU A 228 -12.51 1.07 5.44
C LEU A 228 -12.51 0.57 6.88
N GLY A 229 -13.17 -0.57 7.16
CA GLY A 229 -13.16 -1.20 8.47
C GLY A 229 -11.75 -1.58 8.94
N ILE A 230 -10.91 -2.12 8.04
CA ILE A 230 -9.50 -2.42 8.31
C ILE A 230 -8.70 -1.12 8.55
N MET A 231 -8.95 -0.07 7.78
CA MET A 231 -8.28 1.21 7.97
C MET A 231 -8.66 1.87 9.30
N PHE A 232 -9.94 1.86 9.69
CA PHE A 232 -10.37 2.34 11.01
C PHE A 232 -9.82 1.48 12.15
N TRP A 233 -9.68 0.16 11.96
CA TRP A 233 -8.98 -0.69 12.91
C TRP A 233 -7.50 -0.30 13.06
N GLY A 234 -6.80 0.00 11.95
CA GLY A 234 -5.44 0.55 11.99
C GLY A 234 -5.35 1.87 12.77
N ALA A 235 -6.37 2.74 12.66
CA ALA A 235 -6.48 3.97 13.43
C ALA A 235 -6.69 3.69 14.94
N LEU A 236 -7.54 2.72 15.27
CA LEU A 236 -7.78 2.28 16.64
C LEU A 236 -6.50 1.65 17.25
N TYR A 237 -5.78 0.83 16.47
CA TYR A 237 -4.47 0.29 16.86
C TYR A 237 -3.47 1.42 17.14
N ARG A 238 -3.41 2.45 16.30
CA ARG A 238 -2.56 3.60 16.53
C ARG A 238 -2.92 4.32 17.82
N TYR A 239 -4.20 4.54 18.09
CA TYR A 239 -4.68 5.16 19.31
C TYR A 239 -4.24 4.36 20.54
N TRP A 240 -4.43 3.04 20.53
CA TRP A 240 -3.96 2.15 21.63
C TRP A 240 -2.44 2.17 21.78
N HIS A 241 -1.70 2.12 20.66
CA HIS A 241 -0.23 2.10 20.67
C HIS A 241 0.38 3.38 21.29
N ASP A 242 -0.28 4.54 21.12
CA ASP A 242 0.21 5.82 21.61
C ASP A 242 -0.20 6.12 23.07
N LEU A 243 -1.05 5.30 23.69
CA LEU A 243 -1.41 5.42 25.10
C LEU A 243 -0.27 4.94 26.00
N GLU A 244 0.22 5.82 26.88
CA GLU A 244 1.31 5.52 27.82
C GLU A 244 0.95 4.43 28.84
N ASN A 245 -0.30 4.44 29.33
CA ASN A 245 -0.78 3.50 30.37
C ASN A 245 -1.58 2.32 29.86
N GLY A 246 -1.69 2.17 28.54
CA GLY A 246 -2.44 1.09 27.90
C GLY A 246 -3.91 0.98 28.38
N SER A 247 -4.82 0.65 27.49
CA SER A 247 -6.20 0.32 27.86
C SER A 247 -6.46 -1.15 27.54
N LEU A 248 -6.81 -1.93 28.56
CA LEU A 248 -7.14 -3.35 28.39
C LEU A 248 -8.32 -3.52 27.41
N LEU A 249 -9.33 -2.64 27.50
CA LEU A 249 -10.47 -2.66 26.58
C LEU A 249 -10.02 -2.42 25.13
N LEU A 250 -9.17 -1.43 24.89
CA LEU A 250 -8.65 -1.17 23.53
C LEU A 250 -7.75 -2.30 23.03
N ALA A 251 -6.93 -2.88 23.93
CA ALA A 251 -6.14 -4.06 23.59
C ALA A 251 -7.06 -5.23 23.18
N MET A 252 -8.13 -5.50 23.94
CA MET A 252 -9.12 -6.53 23.60
C MET A 252 -9.80 -6.25 22.27
N LEU A 253 -10.18 -5.01 21.98
CA LEU A 253 -10.80 -4.65 20.68
C LEU A 253 -9.82 -4.84 19.53
N VAL A 254 -8.58 -4.36 19.65
CA VAL A 254 -7.57 -4.45 18.59
C VAL A 254 -7.12 -5.88 18.33
N VAL A 255 -6.75 -6.59 19.39
CA VAL A 255 -6.28 -7.99 19.30
C VAL A 255 -7.44 -8.93 18.99
N GLY A 256 -8.61 -8.71 19.61
CA GLY A 256 -9.82 -9.49 19.36
C GLY A 256 -10.28 -9.40 17.91
N PHE A 257 -10.22 -8.24 17.30
CA PHE A 257 -10.51 -8.09 15.87
C PHE A 257 -9.56 -8.93 14.99
N ALA A 258 -8.25 -8.86 15.24
CA ALA A 258 -7.28 -9.62 14.46
C ALA A 258 -7.42 -11.14 14.68
N LEU A 259 -7.65 -11.56 15.92
CA LEU A 259 -7.92 -12.97 16.25
C LEU A 259 -9.26 -13.44 15.64
N GLY A 260 -10.30 -12.59 15.65
CA GLY A 260 -11.59 -12.88 15.02
C GLY A 260 -11.45 -13.18 13.53
N TRP A 261 -10.72 -12.34 12.79
CA TRP A 261 -10.44 -12.57 11.38
C TRP A 261 -9.56 -13.79 11.13
N LEU A 262 -8.55 -14.05 11.98
CA LEU A 262 -7.73 -15.25 11.90
C LEU A 262 -8.55 -16.51 12.20
N SER A 263 -9.43 -16.48 13.19
CA SER A 263 -10.34 -17.59 13.52
C SER A 263 -11.31 -17.87 12.38
N LEU A 264 -11.86 -16.83 11.77
CA LEU A 264 -12.73 -16.98 10.59
C LEU A 264 -11.97 -17.61 9.41
N ALA A 265 -10.73 -17.19 9.16
CA ALA A 265 -9.86 -17.83 8.18
C ALA A 265 -9.64 -19.32 8.50
N GLY A 266 -9.35 -19.66 9.77
CA GLY A 266 -9.19 -21.04 10.22
C GLY A 266 -10.45 -21.89 10.04
N LEU A 267 -11.63 -21.34 10.35
CA LEU A 267 -12.91 -22.00 10.12
C LEU A 267 -13.17 -22.27 8.64
N VAL A 268 -12.85 -21.31 7.76
CA VAL A 268 -12.97 -21.49 6.31
C VAL A 268 -12.02 -22.57 5.81
N VAL A 269 -10.77 -22.63 6.29
CA VAL A 269 -9.83 -23.72 5.97
C VAL A 269 -10.35 -25.08 6.43
N ALA A 270 -10.92 -25.13 7.63
CA ALA A 270 -11.51 -26.38 8.15
C ALA A 270 -12.72 -26.81 7.32
N TYR A 271 -13.61 -25.88 6.96
CA TYR A 271 -14.75 -26.13 6.10
C TYR A 271 -14.32 -26.65 4.71
N ASP A 272 -13.33 -25.99 4.10
CA ASP A 272 -12.78 -26.37 2.80
C ASP A 272 -12.22 -27.79 2.78
N ARG A 273 -11.57 -28.20 3.88
CA ARG A 273 -10.96 -29.54 3.99
C ARG A 273 -11.92 -30.63 4.44
N MET A 274 -12.88 -30.32 5.32
CA MET A 274 -13.71 -31.32 6.00
C MET A 274 -15.07 -31.53 5.35
N ILE A 275 -15.62 -30.50 4.68
CA ILE A 275 -16.98 -30.54 4.14
C ILE A 275 -16.94 -30.52 2.62
N GLN A 276 -16.51 -29.40 2.04
CA GLN A 276 -16.35 -29.27 0.60
C GLN A 276 -15.41 -28.12 0.25
N PRO A 277 -14.55 -28.27 -0.77
CA PRO A 277 -13.72 -27.19 -1.26
C PRO A 277 -14.57 -26.01 -1.71
N ASN A 278 -14.23 -24.81 -1.21
CA ASN A 278 -14.85 -23.55 -1.63
C ASN A 278 -13.78 -22.47 -1.84
N GLU A 279 -13.25 -22.45 -3.06
CA GLU A 279 -12.19 -21.52 -3.44
C GLU A 279 -12.59 -20.04 -3.23
N GLY A 280 -13.86 -19.71 -3.42
CA GLY A 280 -14.37 -18.34 -3.23
C GLY A 280 -14.26 -17.89 -1.78
N LEU A 281 -14.72 -18.71 -0.82
CA LEU A 281 -14.61 -18.43 0.60
C LEU A 281 -13.13 -18.44 1.05
N PHE A 282 -12.36 -19.39 0.60
CA PHE A 282 -10.94 -19.50 0.94
C PHE A 282 -10.19 -18.23 0.53
N ARG A 283 -10.31 -17.82 -0.75
CA ARG A 283 -9.67 -16.59 -1.27
C ARG A 283 -10.21 -15.30 -0.67
N LEU A 284 -11.42 -15.33 -0.10
CA LEU A 284 -11.97 -14.16 0.56
C LEU A 284 -11.46 -14.01 1.99
N TYR A 285 -11.49 -15.06 2.80
CA TYR A 285 -11.25 -14.93 4.24
C TYR A 285 -9.80 -15.21 4.67
N VAL A 286 -9.12 -16.17 4.03
CA VAL A 286 -7.76 -16.54 4.44
C VAL A 286 -6.74 -15.42 4.24
N PRO A 287 -6.66 -14.74 3.10
CA PRO A 287 -5.74 -13.61 2.93
C PRO A 287 -6.01 -12.45 3.88
N TYR A 288 -7.28 -12.15 4.15
CA TYR A 288 -7.64 -11.07 5.08
C TYR A 288 -7.25 -11.40 6.52
N GLY A 289 -7.56 -12.62 6.98
CA GLY A 289 -7.17 -13.08 8.31
C GLY A 289 -5.64 -13.06 8.49
N LEU A 290 -4.90 -13.59 7.50
CA LEU A 290 -3.43 -13.57 7.51
C LEU A 290 -2.86 -12.14 7.43
N GLY A 291 -3.45 -11.27 6.60
CA GLY A 291 -2.99 -9.89 6.43
C GLY A 291 -3.20 -9.05 7.69
N ILE A 292 -4.38 -9.11 8.30
CA ILE A 292 -4.71 -8.37 9.53
C ILE A 292 -3.85 -8.87 10.70
N PHE A 293 -3.82 -10.19 10.92
CA PHE A 293 -3.05 -10.79 12.02
C PHE A 293 -1.54 -10.59 11.80
N GLY A 294 -1.06 -10.82 10.58
CA GLY A 294 0.35 -10.61 10.21
C GLY A 294 0.79 -9.15 10.41
N PHE A 295 -0.07 -8.18 10.03
CA PHE A 295 0.20 -6.77 10.33
C PHE A 295 0.38 -6.55 11.84
N LEU A 296 -0.54 -7.05 12.67
CA LEU A 296 -0.47 -6.87 14.13
C LEU A 296 0.81 -7.49 14.71
N VAL A 297 1.16 -8.72 14.30
CA VAL A 297 2.39 -9.40 14.73
C VAL A 297 3.63 -8.60 14.37
N LEU A 298 3.73 -8.15 13.14
CA LEU A 298 4.90 -7.41 12.64
C LEU A 298 4.98 -6.00 13.24
N ALA A 299 3.85 -5.34 13.46
CA ALA A 299 3.80 -3.99 14.00
C ALA A 299 4.06 -3.95 15.52
N GLN A 300 3.52 -4.94 16.27
CA GLN A 300 3.55 -4.92 17.73
C GLN A 300 4.76 -5.66 18.30
N TRP A 301 5.08 -6.84 17.77
CA TRP A 301 6.10 -7.72 18.38
C TRP A 301 7.40 -7.79 17.60
N LEU A 302 7.38 -8.07 16.30
CA LEU A 302 8.60 -8.26 15.53
C LEU A 302 9.34 -6.96 15.18
N ARG A 303 8.62 -5.86 14.96
CA ARG A 303 9.13 -4.49 14.76
C ARG A 303 10.41 -4.42 13.91
N LEU A 304 10.39 -5.05 12.74
CA LEU A 304 11.54 -5.12 11.83
C LEU A 304 12.04 -3.71 11.48
N ARG A 305 13.36 -3.48 11.61
CA ARG A 305 13.99 -2.17 11.39
C ARG A 305 15.24 -2.26 10.51
N GLY A 306 15.36 -3.30 9.69
CA GLY A 306 16.48 -3.48 8.77
C GLY A 306 16.58 -2.32 7.77
N ARG A 307 17.77 -1.76 7.58
CA ARG A 307 18.00 -0.58 6.71
C ARG A 307 17.44 -0.76 5.31
N LEU A 308 17.61 -1.95 4.72
CA LEU A 308 17.07 -2.26 3.39
C LEU A 308 15.54 -2.22 3.36
N LEU A 309 14.87 -2.86 4.34
CA LEU A 309 13.41 -2.86 4.42
C LEU A 309 12.85 -1.46 4.66
N VAL A 310 13.46 -0.67 5.53
CA VAL A 310 13.05 0.72 5.77
C VAL A 310 13.20 1.55 4.49
N TRP A 311 14.31 1.39 3.76
CA TRP A 311 14.52 2.07 2.49
C TRP A 311 13.49 1.66 1.43
N LEU A 312 13.26 0.35 1.24
CA LEU A 312 12.21 -0.16 0.35
C LEU A 312 10.83 0.35 0.75
N GLY A 313 10.54 0.46 2.06
CA GLY A 313 9.30 1.05 2.57
C GLY A 313 9.15 2.52 2.21
N THR A 314 10.24 3.27 2.19
CA THR A 314 10.25 4.68 1.77
C THR A 314 9.82 4.83 0.30
N ILE A 315 10.26 3.95 -0.59
CA ILE A 315 9.92 3.94 -2.02
C ILE A 315 8.73 3.01 -2.36
N SER A 316 8.03 2.47 -1.36
CA SER A 316 6.98 1.45 -1.56
C SER A 316 5.81 1.92 -2.42
N TYR A 317 5.48 3.21 -2.38
CA TYR A 317 4.44 3.79 -3.25
C TYR A 317 4.87 3.77 -4.71
N SER A 318 6.12 4.14 -5.00
CA SER A 318 6.70 4.00 -6.34
C SER A 318 6.76 2.53 -6.78
N ILE A 319 7.17 1.59 -5.90
CA ILE A 319 7.17 0.14 -6.19
C ILE A 319 5.76 -0.31 -6.57
N TYR A 320 4.76 0.09 -5.79
CA TYR A 320 3.37 -0.29 -6.03
C TYR A 320 2.84 0.24 -7.37
N LEU A 321 3.13 1.50 -7.72
CA LEU A 321 2.65 2.09 -8.98
C LEU A 321 3.37 1.58 -10.23
N PHE A 322 4.67 1.29 -10.13
CA PHE A 322 5.50 1.01 -11.32
C PHE A 322 5.80 -0.47 -11.54
N HIS A 323 5.38 -1.40 -10.67
CA HIS A 323 5.64 -2.82 -10.94
C HIS A 323 4.97 -3.32 -12.22
N PRO A 324 3.72 -2.92 -12.61
CA PRO A 324 3.16 -3.35 -13.87
C PRO A 324 3.90 -2.73 -15.07
N VAL A 325 4.37 -1.47 -14.91
CA VAL A 325 5.11 -0.75 -15.94
C VAL A 325 6.42 -1.47 -16.32
N VAL A 326 7.03 -2.20 -15.40
CA VAL A 326 8.23 -3.02 -15.65
C VAL A 326 7.86 -4.43 -16.08
N MET A 327 6.89 -5.03 -15.45
CA MET A 327 6.50 -6.41 -15.62
C MET A 327 5.90 -6.71 -17.00
N TYR A 328 4.98 -5.87 -17.49
CA TYR A 328 4.31 -6.10 -18.78
C TYR A 328 5.24 -5.98 -19.99
N PRO A 329 6.16 -5.00 -20.09
CA PRO A 329 7.16 -5.00 -21.16
C PRO A 329 8.09 -6.21 -21.14
N LEU A 330 8.53 -6.67 -19.96
CA LEU A 330 9.34 -7.86 -19.86
C LEU A 330 8.58 -9.09 -20.38
N LEU A 331 7.31 -9.25 -19.99
CA LEU A 331 6.46 -10.33 -20.53
C LEU A 331 6.30 -10.22 -22.05
N TRP A 332 6.11 -8.99 -22.56
CA TRP A 332 6.00 -8.75 -23.99
C TRP A 332 7.27 -9.18 -24.73
N LEU A 333 8.44 -8.78 -24.21
CA LEU A 333 9.74 -9.21 -24.75
C LEU A 333 9.88 -10.75 -24.77
N VAL A 334 9.53 -11.41 -23.67
CA VAL A 334 9.57 -12.88 -23.60
C VAL A 334 8.66 -13.54 -24.63
N LYS A 335 7.46 -12.99 -24.86
CA LYS A 335 6.52 -13.52 -25.84
C LYS A 335 6.94 -13.32 -27.29
N HIS A 336 7.63 -12.22 -27.60
CA HIS A 336 8.08 -11.85 -28.94
C HIS A 336 9.56 -12.19 -29.19
N ASP A 337 10.21 -12.89 -28.24
CA ASP A 337 11.61 -13.31 -28.40
C ASP A 337 11.73 -14.36 -29.52
N ALA A 338 12.22 -13.93 -30.67
CA ALA A 338 12.49 -14.78 -31.82
C ALA A 338 13.73 -15.68 -31.62
N THR A 339 14.62 -15.32 -30.70
CA THR A 339 15.85 -16.06 -30.41
C THR A 339 15.65 -17.22 -29.44
N GLY A 340 14.56 -17.19 -28.69
CA GLY A 340 14.27 -18.15 -27.62
C GLY A 340 15.10 -17.99 -26.36
N LEU A 341 16.00 -16.98 -26.30
CA LEU A 341 16.89 -16.77 -25.16
C LEU A 341 16.18 -16.41 -23.86
N LEU A 342 15.04 -15.71 -23.97
CA LEU A 342 14.25 -15.27 -22.81
C LEU A 342 13.17 -16.25 -22.39
N ARG A 343 12.89 -17.29 -23.20
CA ARG A 343 11.85 -18.27 -22.95
C ARG A 343 12.37 -19.42 -22.08
N GLY A 344 11.48 -19.98 -21.26
CA GLY A 344 11.79 -21.15 -20.46
C GLY A 344 12.77 -20.90 -19.32
N TRP A 345 12.98 -19.65 -18.93
CA TRP A 345 13.71 -19.35 -17.69
C TRP A 345 12.93 -19.89 -16.48
N PRO A 346 13.60 -20.27 -15.38
CA PRO A 346 12.90 -20.58 -14.14
C PRO A 346 12.17 -19.34 -13.62
N LEU A 347 10.99 -19.53 -13.02
CA LEU A 347 10.12 -18.44 -12.57
C LEU A 347 10.85 -17.45 -11.63
N TRP A 348 11.69 -17.96 -10.72
CA TRP A 348 12.47 -17.11 -9.81
C TRP A 348 13.36 -16.11 -10.55
N LEU A 349 13.87 -16.44 -11.73
CA LEU A 349 14.71 -15.54 -12.50
C LEU A 349 13.92 -14.37 -13.08
N TYR A 350 12.72 -14.66 -13.66
CA TYR A 350 11.80 -13.58 -14.07
C TYR A 350 11.41 -12.68 -12.90
N MET A 351 11.16 -13.27 -11.72
CA MET A 351 10.80 -12.52 -10.52
C MET A 351 11.96 -11.62 -10.07
N VAL A 352 13.18 -12.11 -10.05
CA VAL A 352 14.38 -11.33 -9.66
C VAL A 352 14.65 -10.20 -10.65
N VAL A 353 14.59 -10.48 -11.95
CA VAL A 353 14.80 -9.46 -12.99
C VAL A 353 13.72 -8.39 -12.91
N THR A 354 12.44 -8.78 -12.77
CA THR A 354 11.34 -7.86 -12.60
C THR A 354 11.52 -7.01 -11.34
N LEU A 355 11.81 -7.64 -10.20
CA LEU A 355 12.00 -6.94 -8.93
C LEU A 355 13.17 -5.94 -9.01
N ALA A 356 14.29 -6.33 -9.59
CA ALA A 356 15.43 -5.44 -9.78
C ALA A 356 15.05 -4.22 -10.64
N GLY A 357 14.38 -4.44 -11.77
CA GLY A 357 13.88 -3.37 -12.62
C GLY A 357 12.88 -2.45 -11.89
N VAL A 358 11.92 -3.03 -11.15
CA VAL A 358 10.95 -2.29 -10.33
C VAL A 358 11.66 -1.44 -9.27
N VAL A 359 12.63 -1.98 -8.56
CA VAL A 359 13.38 -1.24 -7.53
C VAL A 359 14.17 -0.08 -8.15
N VAL A 360 14.82 -0.29 -9.29
CA VAL A 360 15.57 0.77 -10.01
C VAL A 360 14.61 1.88 -10.45
N VAL A 361 13.54 1.55 -11.17
CA VAL A 361 12.55 2.53 -11.64
C VAL A 361 11.93 3.27 -10.46
N SER A 362 11.62 2.56 -9.38
CA SER A 362 11.01 3.16 -8.18
C SER A 362 11.96 4.08 -7.43
N ALA A 363 13.24 3.74 -7.34
CA ALA A 363 14.25 4.62 -6.73
C ALA A 363 14.43 5.92 -7.54
N LEU A 364 14.41 5.83 -8.88
CA LEU A 364 14.52 6.99 -9.77
C LEU A 364 13.26 7.88 -9.68
N THR A 365 12.07 7.29 -9.80
CA THR A 365 10.81 8.04 -9.73
C THR A 365 10.57 8.64 -8.35
N TYR A 366 10.95 7.95 -7.27
CA TYR A 366 10.95 8.52 -5.93
C TYR A 366 11.86 9.75 -5.82
N ARG A 367 13.11 9.63 -6.30
CA ARG A 367 14.11 10.71 -6.18
C ARG A 367 13.74 11.94 -7.00
N TRP A 368 13.21 11.75 -8.21
CA TRP A 368 13.03 12.85 -9.16
C TRP A 368 11.60 13.41 -9.18
N VAL A 369 10.61 12.65 -8.75
CA VAL A 369 9.20 13.07 -8.79
C VAL A 369 8.57 13.08 -7.41
N GLU A 370 8.55 11.95 -6.71
CA GLU A 370 7.81 11.81 -5.46
C GLU A 370 8.42 12.69 -4.33
N GLN A 371 9.72 12.60 -4.10
CA GLN A 371 10.39 13.36 -3.04
C GLN A 371 10.36 14.88 -3.28
N PRO A 372 10.64 15.41 -4.48
CA PRO A 372 10.51 16.86 -4.76
C PRO A 372 9.07 17.35 -4.60
N ALA A 373 8.08 16.59 -5.08
CA ALA A 373 6.67 16.94 -4.92
C ALA A 373 6.27 17.03 -3.43
N MET A 374 6.66 16.06 -2.60
CA MET A 374 6.40 16.09 -1.16
C MET A 374 7.06 17.27 -0.46
N ARG A 375 8.28 17.64 -0.87
CA ARG A 375 8.98 18.84 -0.34
C ARG A 375 8.23 20.12 -0.70
N LEU A 376 7.76 20.23 -1.96
CA LEU A 376 6.94 21.34 -2.42
C LEU A 376 5.64 21.44 -1.63
N GLY A 377 4.88 20.36 -1.51
CA GLY A 377 3.65 20.32 -0.72
C GLY A 377 3.87 20.72 0.73
N SER A 378 4.96 20.25 1.36
CA SER A 378 5.31 20.62 2.73
C SER A 378 5.69 22.10 2.88
N SER A 379 6.35 22.69 1.87
CA SER A 379 6.69 24.10 1.81
C SER A 379 5.43 24.97 1.68
N LEU A 380 4.54 24.64 0.76
CA LEU A 380 3.27 25.35 0.55
C LEU A 380 2.38 25.31 1.80
N ALA A 381 2.27 24.15 2.43
CA ALA A 381 1.53 23.98 3.66
C ALA A 381 2.06 24.89 4.79
N ARG A 382 3.39 24.98 4.97
CA ARG A 382 4.03 25.85 5.97
C ARG A 382 3.79 27.34 5.70
N LYS A 383 3.99 27.81 4.46
CA LYS A 383 3.77 29.21 4.08
C LYS A 383 2.34 29.65 4.39
N ARG A 384 1.36 28.78 4.12
CA ARG A 384 -0.04 29.05 4.41
C ARG A 384 -0.31 29.16 5.91
N THR A 385 0.22 28.22 6.72
CA THR A 385 0.05 28.27 8.17
C THR A 385 0.62 29.57 8.75
N ALA A 386 1.81 29.99 8.29
CA ALA A 386 2.42 31.25 8.71
C ALA A 386 1.59 32.49 8.32
N ALA A 387 0.91 32.47 7.17
CA ALA A 387 0.05 33.58 6.74
C ALA A 387 -1.27 33.70 7.53
N LEU A 388 -1.68 32.65 8.23
CA LEU A 388 -2.92 32.61 9.02
C LEU A 388 -2.67 32.88 10.52
N THR A 389 -1.42 32.96 10.97
CA THR A 389 -1.05 33.31 12.33
C THR A 389 -0.63 34.78 12.31
N PRO A 390 -1.49 35.77 12.72
CA PRO A 390 -1.06 37.16 12.86
C PRO A 390 0.02 37.24 13.95
N ALA A 391 1.01 38.13 13.73
CA ALA A 391 2.10 38.39 14.66
C ALA A 391 1.60 38.98 15.97
#